data_dd590220e69e57009f7fbd0b3d8db86e
#
_entry.id   dd590220e69e57009f7fbd0b3d8db86e
#
_cell.length_a   1.000
_cell.length_b   1.000
_cell.length_c   1.000
_cell.angle_alpha   90.00
_cell.angle_beta   90.00
_cell.angle_gamma   90.00
#
_symmetry.space_group_name_H-M   'P 1'
#
loop_
_entity.id
_entity.type
_entity.pdbx_description
1 polymer ?
#
loop_
_entity_poly.entity_id
_entity_poly.type
_entity_poly.pdbx_seq_one_letter_code
_entity_poly.pdbx_strand_id
1 'polypeptide(L)'
;YKKGQYYDWHCDSNEMPYDKPDDITSHGKIRKLSMTLCLTDPEEYKGGDLEFAFHDGDGNKQPKICEEIRPKGSLIVFPSFVWHRVKPVTKGIRHSLVCWSLGQPYV
;
A
#
# COMPACT_ATOMS: atom_id res chain seq x y z
N TYR A 1 3.49 11.11 5.58
CA TYR A 1 2.36 11.33 6.50
C TYR A 1 2.79 12.14 7.70
N LYS A 2 2.12 13.25 7.94
CA LYS A 2 2.29 14.09 9.12
C LYS A 2 1.27 13.68 10.18
N LYS A 3 1.43 14.23 11.40
CA LYS A 3 0.51 13.95 12.51
C LYS A 3 -0.95 14.10 12.07
N GLY A 4 -1.77 13.07 12.33
CA GLY A 4 -3.19 13.02 11.98
C GLY A 4 -3.49 12.54 10.58
N GLN A 5 -2.50 12.48 9.70
CA GLN A 5 -2.70 11.98 8.34
C GLN A 5 -2.76 10.47 8.32
N TYR A 6 -3.59 9.94 7.44
CA TYR A 6 -3.82 8.50 7.29
C TYR A 6 -4.32 8.19 5.88
N TYR A 7 -4.38 6.91 5.58
CA TYR A 7 -5.02 6.42 4.36
C TYR A 7 -5.90 5.24 4.75
N ASP A 8 -7.21 5.39 4.57
CA ASP A 8 -8.19 4.39 4.97
C ASP A 8 -8.13 3.13 4.10
N TRP A 9 -8.88 2.10 4.47
CA TRP A 9 -8.94 0.84 3.75
C TRP A 9 -9.17 1.04 2.26
N HIS A 10 -8.27 0.53 1.45
CA HIS A 10 -8.34 0.60 -0.01
C HIS A 10 -7.51 -0.53 -0.63
N CYS A 11 -7.72 -0.79 -1.90
CA CYS A 11 -6.79 -1.58 -2.71
C CYS A 11 -6.28 -0.71 -3.86
N ASP A 12 -5.08 -1.01 -4.33
CA ASP A 12 -4.44 -0.22 -5.38
C ASP A 12 -4.88 -0.64 -6.78
N SER A 13 -5.39 -1.86 -6.90
CA SER A 13 -5.88 -2.39 -8.18
C SER A 13 -7.35 -2.03 -8.34
N ASN A 14 -7.72 -1.56 -9.52
CA ASN A 14 -9.12 -1.38 -9.88
C ASN A 14 -9.46 -2.29 -11.06
N GLU A 15 -10.74 -2.50 -11.32
CA GLU A 15 -11.20 -3.36 -12.41
C GLU A 15 -11.05 -2.71 -13.78
N MET A 16 -10.88 -1.38 -13.81
CA MET A 16 -10.77 -0.61 -15.05
C MET A 16 -9.31 -0.41 -15.42
N PRO A 17 -8.85 -0.95 -16.55
CA PRO A 17 -7.52 -0.65 -17.06
C PRO A 17 -7.33 0.85 -17.32
N TYR A 18 -6.08 1.30 -17.29
CA TYR A 18 -5.77 2.68 -17.64
C TYR A 18 -6.19 2.98 -19.07
N ASP A 19 -6.94 4.06 -19.25
CA ASP A 19 -7.34 4.56 -20.57
C ASP A 19 -6.45 5.74 -20.96
N LYS A 20 -5.24 5.39 -21.40
CA LYS A 20 -4.22 6.37 -21.81
C LYS A 20 -3.64 5.97 -23.15
N PRO A 21 -4.39 6.15 -24.25
CA PRO A 21 -3.94 5.67 -25.57
C PRO A 21 -2.60 6.22 -26.02
N ASP A 22 -2.21 7.42 -25.53
CA ASP A 22 -0.91 8.03 -25.86
C ASP A 22 0.24 7.48 -25.00
N ASP A 23 -0.04 6.69 -23.97
CA ASP A 23 0.97 6.08 -23.10
C ASP A 23 0.98 4.58 -23.33
N ILE A 24 1.86 4.13 -24.22
CA ILE A 24 1.95 2.71 -24.59
C ILE A 24 2.42 1.82 -23.44
N THR A 25 3.00 2.40 -22.39
CA THR A 25 3.47 1.62 -21.24
C THR A 25 2.36 1.36 -20.22
N SER A 26 1.34 2.21 -20.16
CA SER A 26 0.26 2.12 -19.17
C SER A 26 -1.10 1.74 -19.75
N HIS A 27 -1.35 2.09 -21.02
CA HIS A 27 -2.67 1.86 -21.63
C HIS A 27 -3.08 0.40 -21.60
N GLY A 28 -4.30 0.14 -21.16
CA GLY A 28 -4.84 -1.21 -21.08
C GLY A 28 -4.30 -2.06 -19.94
N LYS A 29 -3.42 -1.50 -19.10
CA LYS A 29 -2.80 -2.22 -17.98
C LYS A 29 -3.42 -1.82 -16.65
N ILE A 30 -3.25 -2.68 -15.65
CA ILE A 30 -3.66 -2.43 -14.27
C ILE A 30 -2.45 -2.53 -13.34
N ARG A 31 -2.58 -1.97 -12.16
CA ARG A 31 -1.58 -2.16 -11.10
C ARG A 31 -1.68 -3.59 -10.59
N LYS A 32 -0.58 -4.32 -10.65
CA LYS A 32 -0.52 -5.73 -10.23
C LYS A 32 0.25 -5.93 -8.94
N LEU A 33 1.37 -5.23 -8.79
CA LEU A 33 2.17 -5.28 -7.58
C LEU A 33 2.32 -3.87 -7.01
N SER A 34 2.15 -3.76 -5.72
CA SER A 34 2.39 -2.54 -4.97
C SER A 34 3.64 -2.72 -4.12
N MET A 35 4.46 -1.69 -4.07
CA MET A 35 5.70 -1.68 -3.32
C MET A 35 5.75 -0.42 -2.46
N THR A 36 6.14 -0.56 -1.21
CA THR A 36 6.37 0.59 -0.35
C THR A 36 7.72 0.46 0.35
N LEU A 37 8.48 1.53 0.28
CA LEU A 37 9.80 1.64 0.89
C LEU A 37 9.73 2.62 2.04
N CYS A 38 10.14 2.19 3.24
CA CYS A 38 10.17 3.06 4.42
C CYS A 38 11.41 3.94 4.38
N LEU A 39 11.21 5.27 4.46
CA LEU A 39 12.28 6.26 4.40
C LEU A 39 12.55 6.95 5.74
N THR A 40 11.84 6.54 6.80
CA THR A 40 11.94 7.19 8.12
C THR A 40 12.29 6.17 9.19
N ASP A 41 13.23 6.50 10.07
CA ASP A 41 13.53 5.65 11.23
C ASP A 41 12.31 5.53 12.14
N PRO A 42 12.05 4.34 12.73
CA PRO A 42 10.90 4.15 13.61
C PRO A 42 10.93 5.00 14.86
N GLU A 43 12.10 5.54 15.24
CA GLU A 43 12.23 6.44 16.37
C GLU A 43 11.75 7.85 16.08
N GLU A 44 11.61 8.23 14.81
CA GLU A 44 11.25 9.58 14.38
C GLU A 44 9.74 9.80 14.27
N TYR A 45 8.94 8.75 14.39
CA TYR A 45 7.49 8.87 14.31
C TYR A 45 6.78 7.82 15.15
N LYS A 46 5.52 8.09 15.46
CA LYS A 46 4.65 7.12 16.15
C LYS A 46 3.33 7.01 15.38
N GLY A 47 2.69 5.87 15.48
CA GLY A 47 1.49 5.57 14.70
C GLY A 47 1.86 5.27 13.26
N GLY A 48 0.93 5.52 12.34
CA GLY A 48 1.17 5.31 10.92
C GLY A 48 1.35 3.84 10.54
N ASP A 49 0.78 2.92 11.32
CA ASP A 49 0.94 1.49 11.05
C ASP A 49 0.30 1.12 9.71
N LEU A 50 1.04 0.34 8.92
CA LEU A 50 0.51 -0.30 7.73
C LEU A 50 -0.19 -1.59 8.15
N GLU A 51 -1.45 -1.72 7.81
CA GLU A 51 -2.23 -2.93 8.10
C GLU A 51 -2.78 -3.52 6.82
N PHE A 52 -2.79 -4.85 6.77
CA PHE A 52 -3.43 -5.61 5.69
C PHE A 52 -4.71 -6.26 6.18
N ALA A 53 -5.71 -6.32 5.33
CA ALA A 53 -6.95 -7.02 5.61
C ALA A 53 -6.89 -8.41 4.98
N PHE A 54 -6.75 -9.44 5.83
CA PHE A 54 -6.87 -10.83 5.41
C PHE A 54 -8.23 -11.34 5.84
N HIS A 55 -8.77 -12.32 5.10
CA HIS A 55 -10.02 -12.97 5.44
C HIS A 55 -9.71 -14.34 6.04
N ASP A 56 -10.43 -14.71 7.11
CA ASP A 56 -10.34 -16.06 7.67
C ASP A 56 -11.18 -17.03 6.83
N GLY A 57 -11.22 -18.30 7.27
CA GLY A 57 -11.99 -19.32 6.57
C GLY A 57 -13.50 -19.07 6.51
N ASP A 58 -14.01 -18.19 7.37
CA ASP A 58 -15.43 -17.80 7.40
C ASP A 58 -15.69 -16.50 6.64
N GLY A 59 -14.66 -15.92 6.01
CA GLY A 59 -14.77 -14.68 5.26
C GLY A 59 -14.70 -13.41 6.10
N ASN A 60 -14.42 -13.52 7.39
CA ASN A 60 -14.28 -12.37 8.27
C ASN A 60 -12.93 -11.68 8.06
N LYS A 61 -12.96 -10.34 8.06
CA LYS A 61 -11.75 -9.55 7.88
C LYS A 61 -10.87 -9.63 9.13
N GLN A 62 -9.60 -10.00 8.92
CA GLN A 62 -8.60 -10.11 9.97
C GLN A 62 -7.48 -9.11 9.70
N PRO A 63 -7.54 -7.89 10.28
CA PRO A 63 -6.47 -6.92 10.11
C PRO A 63 -5.15 -7.42 10.71
N LYS A 64 -4.05 -7.25 9.95
CA LYS A 64 -2.72 -7.61 10.42
C LYS A 64 -1.78 -6.43 10.24
N ILE A 65 -1.11 -6.04 11.31
CA ILE A 65 -0.10 -4.98 11.29
C ILE A 65 1.16 -5.52 10.60
N CYS A 66 1.66 -4.77 9.62
CA CYS A 66 2.93 -5.08 8.96
C CYS A 66 4.07 -4.43 9.75
N GLU A 67 4.64 -5.15 10.68
CA GLU A 67 5.77 -4.66 11.48
C GLU A 67 7.07 -4.65 10.69
N GLU A 68 7.17 -5.46 9.67
CA GLU A 68 8.37 -5.63 8.84
C GLU A 68 8.74 -4.36 8.07
N ILE A 69 7.78 -3.43 7.87
CA ILE A 69 8.03 -2.17 7.17
C ILE A 69 8.66 -1.10 8.07
N ARG A 70 8.64 -1.29 9.38
CA ARG A 70 9.07 -0.25 10.32
C ARG A 70 10.54 0.15 10.22
N PRO A 71 11.52 -0.76 10.09
CA PRO A 71 12.92 -0.34 9.94
C PRO A 71 13.12 0.50 8.68
N LYS A 72 13.88 1.59 8.80
CA LYS A 72 14.23 2.43 7.65
C LYS A 72 14.92 1.61 6.57
N GLY A 73 14.51 1.80 5.33
CA GLY A 73 15.04 1.05 4.20
C GLY A 73 14.32 -0.27 3.92
N SER A 74 13.31 -0.61 4.73
CA SER A 74 12.50 -1.82 4.49
C SER A 74 11.61 -1.63 3.27
N LEU A 75 11.54 -2.66 2.46
CA LEU A 75 10.69 -2.73 1.27
C LEU A 75 9.69 -3.85 1.44
N ILE A 76 8.42 -3.52 1.26
CA ILE A 76 7.33 -4.50 1.26
C ILE A 76 6.72 -4.54 -0.14
N VAL A 77 6.54 -5.74 -0.67
CA VAL A 77 5.89 -5.97 -1.96
C VAL A 77 4.66 -6.82 -1.72
N PHE A 78 3.54 -6.41 -2.27
CA PHE A 78 2.28 -7.14 -2.12
C PHE A 78 1.43 -7.00 -3.37
N PRO A 79 0.52 -7.98 -3.63
CA PRO A 79 -0.42 -7.85 -4.75
C PRO A 79 -1.30 -6.62 -4.59
N SER A 80 -1.50 -5.85 -5.66
CA SER A 80 -2.25 -4.60 -5.59
C SER A 80 -3.72 -4.78 -5.22
N PHE A 81 -4.26 -6.00 -5.35
CA PHE A 81 -5.64 -6.28 -4.97
C PHE A 81 -5.84 -6.50 -3.46
N VAL A 82 -4.76 -6.57 -2.67
CA VAL A 82 -4.87 -6.76 -1.22
C VAL A 82 -5.31 -5.44 -0.58
N TRP A 83 -6.36 -5.49 0.23
CA TRP A 83 -6.85 -4.34 0.97
C TRP A 83 -5.88 -4.01 2.11
N HIS A 84 -5.57 -2.74 2.23
CA HIS A 84 -4.64 -2.24 3.23
C HIS A 84 -5.01 -0.84 3.66
N ARG A 85 -4.45 -0.41 4.78
CA ARG A 85 -4.61 0.97 5.26
C ARG A 85 -3.34 1.43 5.97
N VAL A 86 -3.18 2.76 6.08
CA VAL A 86 -2.19 3.39 6.94
C VAL A 86 -2.93 4.11 8.05
N LYS A 87 -2.73 3.69 9.29
CA LYS A 87 -3.35 4.33 10.45
C LYS A 87 -2.78 5.72 10.70
N PRO A 88 -3.52 6.60 11.39
CA PRO A 88 -3.03 7.96 11.63
C PRO A 88 -1.66 7.99 12.31
N VAL A 89 -0.79 8.87 11.84
CA VAL A 89 0.47 9.19 12.53
C VAL A 89 0.12 10.02 13.75
N THR A 90 0.62 9.61 14.92
CA THR A 90 0.32 10.28 16.18
C THR A 90 1.44 11.22 16.64
N LYS A 91 2.65 11.01 16.13
CA LYS A 91 3.81 11.85 16.43
C LYS A 91 4.81 11.79 15.29
N GLY A 92 5.42 12.92 14.97
CA GLY A 92 6.46 13.01 13.94
C GLY A 92 5.92 12.98 12.54
N ILE A 93 6.80 12.68 11.60
CA ILE A 93 6.49 12.60 10.16
C ILE A 93 7.01 11.27 9.64
N ARG A 94 6.16 10.57 8.90
CA ARG A 94 6.51 9.31 8.23
C ARG A 94 6.63 9.53 6.72
N HIS A 95 7.79 9.21 6.17
CA HIS A 95 8.03 9.26 4.73
C HIS A 95 8.10 7.86 4.15
N SER A 96 7.48 7.67 3.01
CA SER A 96 7.57 6.42 2.26
C SER A 96 7.56 6.70 0.78
N LEU A 97 8.19 5.81 0.02
CA LEU A 97 8.15 5.81 -1.44
C LEU A 97 7.25 4.67 -1.89
N VAL A 98 6.26 4.98 -2.72
CA VAL A 98 5.31 3.99 -3.22
C VAL A 98 5.52 3.84 -4.72
N CYS A 99 5.60 2.58 -5.17
CA CYS A 99 5.73 2.23 -6.58
C CYS A 99 4.75 1.13 -6.94
N TRP A 100 4.37 1.06 -8.22
CA TRP A 100 3.50 0.02 -8.72
C TRP A 100 4.10 -0.62 -9.97
N SER A 101 3.96 -1.94 -10.05
CA SER A 101 4.23 -2.67 -11.28
C SER A 101 2.91 -2.87 -12.02
N LEU A 102 2.88 -2.50 -13.28
CA LEU A 102 1.71 -2.61 -14.14
C LEU A 102 1.77 -3.88 -14.98
N GLY A 103 0.61 -4.38 -15.38
CA GLY A 103 0.53 -5.55 -16.24
C GLY A 103 -0.85 -5.69 -16.85
N GLN A 104 -1.04 -6.75 -17.62
CA GLN A 104 -2.33 -7.04 -18.22
C GLN A 104 -3.35 -7.36 -17.14
N PRO A 105 -4.62 -7.00 -17.33
CA PRO A 105 -5.67 -7.36 -16.38
C PRO A 105 -5.71 -8.86 -16.12
N TYR A 106 -6.11 -9.23 -14.91
CA TYR A 106 -6.31 -10.65 -14.58
C TYR A 106 -7.49 -11.19 -15.39
N VAL A 107 -7.38 -12.44 -15.80
CA VAL A 107 -8.38 -13.12 -16.62
C VAL A 107 -9.18 -14.10 -15.76
#